data_f98fd372e6439e5b54ead887fa455132
#
_entry.id   f98fd372e6439e5b54ead887fa455132
#
_cell.length_a   1.000
_cell.length_b   1.000
_cell.length_c   1.000
_cell.angle_alpha   90.00
_cell.angle_beta   90.00
_cell.angle_gamma   90.00
#
_symmetry.space_group_name_H-M   'P 1'
#
loop_
_entity.id
_entity.type
_entity.pdbx_description
1 polymer ?
#
loop_
_entity_poly.entity_id
_entity_poly.type
_entity_poly.pdbx_seq_one_letter_code
_entity_poly.pdbx_strand_id
1 'polypeptide(L)'
;MFDMSRYFTTIVIFVLIYPILMHSSDDLRANPEVYIGKDRKTQIATGKNYMVVTSDPMATQAAYDVLSKNGTAADAAIAAQLVLGLTEPQSSGLGGGAFALYYDAAKKSLITIDGRETAPISVMGDYFIKDSGEPMSFYEAVLDGRSIGIPGTPALLGALHEKYGTISLKKLIVPAYNLAQYGFLPSEGLSKALKSDIGKLDINPTTRKYFYENNILINHEYA
;
A
#
# COMPACT_ATOMS: atom_id res chain seq x y z
N MET A 1 -30.96 57.55 -10.37
CA MET A 1 -29.82 57.18 -11.21
C MET A 1 -28.94 56.27 -10.37
N PHE A 2 -29.11 54.94 -10.53
CA PHE A 2 -28.39 53.95 -9.74
C PHE A 2 -26.96 53.86 -10.26
N ASP A 3 -25.99 54.03 -9.36
CA ASP A 3 -24.55 53.94 -9.69
C ASP A 3 -24.14 52.50 -9.87
N MET A 4 -24.12 52.01 -11.11
CA MET A 4 -23.73 50.68 -11.51
C MET A 4 -22.20 50.41 -11.37
N SER A 5 -21.40 51.44 -11.09
CA SER A 5 -19.93 51.29 -11.02
C SER A 5 -19.49 50.51 -9.78
N ARG A 6 -20.21 50.63 -8.66
CA ARG A 6 -19.93 49.97 -7.39
C ARG A 6 -20.17 48.44 -7.45
N TYR A 7 -21.19 48.03 -8.21
CA TYR A 7 -21.49 46.59 -8.36
C TYR A 7 -20.50 45.87 -9.30
N PHE A 8 -20.00 46.60 -10.30
CA PHE A 8 -19.01 46.04 -11.23
C PHE A 8 -17.67 45.73 -10.53
N THR A 9 -17.22 46.61 -9.63
CA THR A 9 -15.98 46.42 -8.86
C THR A 9 -16.11 45.25 -7.87
N THR A 10 -17.28 45.13 -7.22
CA THR A 10 -17.54 44.04 -6.27
C THR A 10 -17.62 42.68 -6.98
N ILE A 11 -18.23 42.58 -8.16
CA ILE A 11 -18.34 41.36 -8.95
C ILE A 11 -16.98 40.94 -9.50
N VAL A 12 -16.13 41.88 -9.97
CA VAL A 12 -14.79 41.58 -10.48
C VAL A 12 -13.87 41.07 -9.36
N ILE A 13 -13.99 41.62 -8.13
CA ILE A 13 -13.23 41.11 -6.99
C ILE A 13 -13.68 39.69 -6.61
N PHE A 14 -14.98 39.39 -6.66
CA PHE A 14 -15.51 38.06 -6.36
C PHE A 14 -15.10 37.02 -7.42
N VAL A 15 -15.05 37.40 -8.69
CA VAL A 15 -14.64 36.51 -9.79
C VAL A 15 -13.13 36.28 -9.79
N LEU A 16 -12.30 37.19 -9.30
CA LEU A 16 -10.84 37.04 -9.19
C LEU A 16 -10.40 36.32 -7.90
N ILE A 17 -11.18 36.37 -6.83
CA ILE A 17 -10.84 35.71 -5.56
C ILE A 17 -11.36 34.25 -5.52
N TYR A 18 -12.45 33.95 -6.23
CA TYR A 18 -13.04 32.62 -6.25
C TYR A 18 -12.09 31.52 -6.77
N PRO A 19 -11.30 31.72 -7.85
CA PRO A 19 -10.30 30.71 -8.24
C PRO A 19 -9.10 30.60 -7.30
N ILE A 20 -8.80 31.64 -6.50
CA ILE A 20 -7.69 31.60 -5.54
C ILE A 20 -8.08 30.79 -4.29
N LEU A 21 -9.35 30.83 -3.87
CA LEU A 21 -9.86 30.02 -2.75
C LEU A 21 -10.13 28.57 -3.12
N MET A 22 -10.29 28.25 -4.41
CA MET A 22 -10.48 26.88 -4.89
C MET A 22 -9.17 26.12 -5.11
N HIS A 23 -8.00 26.78 -5.02
CA HIS A 23 -6.69 26.13 -5.19
C HIS A 23 -6.07 25.58 -3.91
N SER A 24 -6.75 25.66 -2.78
CA SER A 24 -6.20 25.18 -1.51
C SER A 24 -6.74 23.82 -1.05
N SER A 25 -7.56 23.16 -1.86
CA SER A 25 -8.11 21.84 -1.50
C SER A 25 -7.38 20.63 -2.10
N ASP A 26 -6.38 20.85 -2.96
CA ASP A 26 -5.66 19.74 -3.61
C ASP A 26 -4.54 19.13 -2.75
N ASP A 27 -4.24 19.72 -1.60
CA ASP A 27 -3.13 19.26 -0.76
C ASP A 27 -3.56 18.32 0.40
N LEU A 28 -4.82 17.93 0.46
CA LEU A 28 -5.34 17.06 1.54
C LEU A 28 -5.43 15.58 1.19
N ARG A 29 -5.11 15.20 -0.04
CA ARG A 29 -4.87 13.81 -0.41
C ARG A 29 -3.37 13.61 -0.57
N ALA A 30 -2.65 13.53 0.53
CA ALA A 30 -1.32 12.95 0.51
C ALA A 30 -1.47 11.58 -0.17
N ASN A 31 -0.95 11.48 -1.40
CA ASN A 31 -0.90 10.19 -2.08
C ASN A 31 -0.09 9.26 -1.17
N PRO A 32 -0.68 8.19 -0.61
CA PRO A 32 0.05 7.28 0.26
C PRO A 32 1.17 6.55 -0.49
N GLU A 33 1.15 6.58 -1.82
CA GLU A 33 2.22 6.03 -2.63
C GLU A 33 3.35 7.05 -2.76
N VAL A 34 4.46 6.75 -2.10
CA VAL A 34 5.69 7.51 -2.30
C VAL A 34 6.10 7.33 -3.76
N TYR A 35 5.90 8.37 -4.56
CA TYR A 35 6.37 8.40 -5.94
C TYR A 35 7.90 8.35 -5.95
N ILE A 36 8.44 7.16 -6.14
CA ILE A 36 9.88 6.95 -6.27
C ILE A 36 10.30 7.52 -7.63
N GLY A 37 10.85 8.70 -7.56
CA GLY A 37 11.03 9.66 -8.62
C GLY A 37 11.75 9.21 -9.89
N LYS A 38 11.80 10.16 -10.80
CA LYS A 38 12.27 10.14 -12.19
C LYS A 38 13.72 9.69 -12.43
N ASP A 39 14.50 9.38 -11.38
CA ASP A 39 15.96 9.18 -11.49
C ASP A 39 16.39 7.70 -11.52
N ARG A 40 15.46 6.74 -11.49
CA ARG A 40 15.82 5.34 -11.73
C ARG A 40 16.13 5.16 -13.22
N LYS A 41 17.39 4.86 -13.54
CA LYS A 41 17.75 4.34 -14.86
C LYS A 41 16.85 3.14 -15.16
N THR A 42 16.02 3.27 -16.19
CA THR A 42 15.14 2.20 -16.64
C THR A 42 16.00 0.98 -16.98
N GLN A 43 15.88 -0.08 -16.22
CA GLN A 43 16.50 -1.36 -16.52
C GLN A 43 15.53 -2.19 -17.34
N ILE A 44 15.94 -2.55 -18.55
CA ILE A 44 15.17 -3.46 -19.39
C ILE A 44 15.61 -4.89 -19.06
N ALA A 45 14.68 -5.71 -18.61
CA ALA A 45 14.89 -7.14 -18.42
C ALA A 45 14.14 -7.93 -19.49
N THR A 46 14.70 -9.05 -19.92
CA THR A 46 14.05 -9.97 -20.88
C THR A 46 14.04 -11.37 -20.29
N GLY A 47 12.94 -12.10 -20.48
CA GLY A 47 12.81 -13.49 -20.08
C GLY A 47 12.31 -14.34 -21.24
N LYS A 48 12.83 -15.57 -21.39
CA LYS A 48 12.39 -16.53 -22.41
C LYS A 48 11.17 -17.34 -21.96
N ASN A 49 11.18 -17.81 -20.72
CA ASN A 49 10.19 -18.77 -20.21
C ASN A 49 9.23 -18.14 -19.20
N TYR A 50 9.71 -17.22 -18.37
CA TYR A 50 8.95 -16.49 -17.36
C TYR A 50 9.61 -15.16 -17.02
N MET A 51 8.85 -14.29 -16.41
CA MET A 51 9.31 -13.00 -15.91
C MET A 51 8.57 -12.64 -14.63
N VAL A 52 9.24 -11.96 -13.72
CA VAL A 52 8.67 -11.40 -12.49
C VAL A 52 9.10 -9.94 -12.37
N VAL A 53 8.16 -9.11 -11.96
CA VAL A 53 8.42 -7.71 -11.59
C VAL A 53 7.64 -7.40 -10.32
N THR A 54 8.31 -6.87 -9.32
CA THR A 54 7.71 -6.34 -8.09
C THR A 54 8.37 -5.02 -7.71
N SER A 55 7.83 -4.31 -6.72
CA SER A 55 8.42 -3.08 -6.20
C SER A 55 9.71 -3.29 -5.40
N ASP A 56 9.95 -4.52 -4.93
CA ASP A 56 11.10 -4.87 -4.09
C ASP A 56 11.91 -6.04 -4.68
N PRO A 57 13.26 -5.93 -4.74
CA PRO A 57 14.11 -6.99 -5.29
C PRO A 57 14.01 -8.33 -4.56
N MET A 58 13.81 -8.35 -3.23
CA MET A 58 13.70 -9.59 -2.45
C MET A 58 12.40 -10.31 -2.78
N ALA A 59 11.31 -9.58 -2.97
CA ALA A 59 10.04 -10.13 -3.44
C ALA A 59 10.15 -10.68 -4.86
N THR A 60 10.84 -9.96 -5.76
CA THR A 60 11.14 -10.44 -7.11
C THR A 60 11.94 -11.72 -7.08
N GLN A 61 12.97 -11.81 -6.23
CA GLN A 61 13.79 -13.00 -6.10
C GLN A 61 12.99 -14.20 -5.57
N ALA A 62 12.15 -13.99 -4.53
CA ALA A 62 11.32 -15.05 -3.99
C ALA A 62 10.37 -15.65 -5.04
N ALA A 63 9.73 -14.79 -5.85
CA ALA A 63 8.87 -15.24 -6.94
C ALA A 63 9.65 -15.91 -8.08
N TYR A 64 10.83 -15.38 -8.42
CA TYR A 64 11.72 -15.99 -9.42
C TYR A 64 12.14 -17.40 -9.00
N ASP A 65 12.52 -17.60 -7.73
CA ASP A 65 12.92 -18.89 -7.20
C ASP A 65 11.79 -19.93 -7.26
N VAL A 66 10.54 -19.49 -7.11
CA VAL A 66 9.36 -20.34 -7.28
C VAL A 66 9.21 -20.76 -8.75
N LEU A 67 9.27 -19.82 -9.69
CA LEU A 67 9.14 -20.11 -11.13
C LEU A 67 10.30 -20.98 -11.64
N SER A 68 11.52 -20.75 -11.17
CA SER A 68 12.71 -21.55 -11.55
C SER A 68 12.62 -23.01 -11.13
N LYS A 69 11.79 -23.31 -10.12
CA LYS A 69 11.50 -24.66 -9.62
C LYS A 69 10.19 -25.23 -10.16
N ASN A 70 9.71 -24.71 -11.29
CA ASN A 70 8.45 -25.09 -11.95
C ASN A 70 7.18 -24.83 -11.12
N GLY A 71 7.20 -23.85 -10.21
CA GLY A 71 5.99 -23.32 -9.59
C GLY A 71 5.14 -22.56 -10.59
N THR A 72 3.86 -22.39 -10.29
CA THR A 72 2.94 -21.63 -11.12
C THR A 72 3.11 -20.12 -10.93
N ALA A 73 2.52 -19.31 -11.81
CA ALA A 73 2.44 -17.88 -11.61
C ALA A 73 1.67 -17.50 -10.31
N ALA A 74 0.69 -18.31 -9.93
CA ALA A 74 -0.03 -18.16 -8.66
C ALA A 74 0.90 -18.39 -7.46
N ASP A 75 1.67 -19.48 -7.45
CA ASP A 75 2.66 -19.75 -6.41
C ASP A 75 3.68 -18.60 -6.29
N ALA A 76 4.17 -18.11 -7.42
CA ALA A 76 5.13 -17.01 -7.47
C ALA A 76 4.54 -15.70 -6.91
N ALA A 77 3.31 -15.37 -7.31
CA ALA A 77 2.62 -14.18 -6.81
C ALA A 77 2.38 -14.26 -5.28
N ILE A 78 2.02 -15.42 -4.75
CA ILE A 78 1.85 -15.65 -3.32
C ILE A 78 3.17 -15.43 -2.57
N ALA A 79 4.26 -16.02 -3.03
CA ALA A 79 5.57 -15.86 -2.40
C ALA A 79 6.02 -14.38 -2.43
N ALA A 80 5.85 -13.69 -3.56
CA ALA A 80 6.14 -12.26 -3.68
C ALA A 80 5.31 -11.42 -2.71
N GLN A 81 3.99 -11.65 -2.65
CA GLN A 81 3.07 -10.90 -1.79
C GLN A 81 3.42 -11.05 -0.30
N LEU A 82 3.81 -12.23 0.12
CA LEU A 82 4.22 -12.48 1.51
C LEU A 82 5.53 -11.75 1.85
N VAL A 83 6.48 -11.66 0.91
CA VAL A 83 7.71 -10.88 1.09
C VAL A 83 7.42 -9.38 1.08
N LEU A 84 6.60 -8.90 0.13
CA LEU A 84 6.21 -7.48 0.07
C LEU A 84 5.54 -7.00 1.35
N GLY A 85 4.78 -7.85 2.04
CA GLY A 85 4.20 -7.51 3.34
C GLY A 85 5.22 -7.19 4.44
N LEU A 86 6.49 -7.58 4.25
CA LEU A 86 7.61 -7.24 5.13
C LEU A 86 8.45 -6.08 4.58
N THR A 87 8.77 -6.12 3.29
CA THR A 87 9.73 -5.20 2.68
C THR A 87 9.10 -3.89 2.20
N GLU A 88 7.77 -3.87 2.03
CA GLU A 88 6.97 -2.72 1.59
C GLU A 88 5.70 -2.55 2.47
N PRO A 89 5.83 -2.51 3.82
CA PRO A 89 4.67 -2.52 4.72
C PRO A 89 3.77 -1.28 4.59
N GLN A 90 4.28 -0.18 4.02
CA GLN A 90 3.52 1.03 3.75
C GLN A 90 2.51 0.88 2.60
N SER A 91 2.71 -0.11 1.72
CA SER A 91 1.90 -0.31 0.52
C SER A 91 1.41 -1.75 0.33
N SER A 92 1.83 -2.67 1.19
CA SER A 92 1.50 -4.10 1.08
C SER A 92 1.35 -4.74 2.44
N GLY A 93 0.50 -5.77 2.56
CA GLY A 93 0.36 -6.51 3.81
C GLY A 93 -0.83 -7.45 3.86
N LEU A 94 -0.80 -8.36 4.83
CA LEU A 94 -1.88 -9.32 5.06
C LEU A 94 -3.11 -8.67 5.74
N GLY A 95 -2.94 -7.50 6.36
CA GLY A 95 -4.02 -6.76 7.01
C GLY A 95 -4.86 -5.91 6.05
N GLY A 96 -4.47 -5.83 4.79
CA GLY A 96 -5.15 -5.07 3.75
C GLY A 96 -5.94 -5.93 2.77
N GLY A 97 -6.20 -5.37 1.60
CA GLY A 97 -6.83 -6.05 0.48
C GLY A 97 -5.98 -6.04 -0.78
N ALA A 98 -6.41 -6.81 -1.74
CA ALA A 98 -5.74 -6.93 -3.02
C ALA A 98 -6.72 -7.33 -4.12
N PHE A 99 -6.32 -7.11 -5.38
CA PHE A 99 -6.98 -7.64 -6.55
C PHE A 99 -6.02 -8.54 -7.31
N ALA A 100 -6.52 -9.62 -7.89
CA ALA A 100 -5.74 -10.48 -8.75
C ALA A 100 -6.41 -10.63 -10.12
N LEU A 101 -5.58 -10.55 -11.16
CA LEU A 101 -5.92 -10.92 -12.52
C LEU A 101 -5.08 -12.15 -12.89
N TYR A 102 -5.73 -13.25 -13.21
CA TYR A 102 -5.04 -14.48 -13.57
C TYR A 102 -5.49 -14.94 -14.96
N TYR A 103 -4.53 -15.05 -15.88
CA TYR A 103 -4.78 -15.59 -17.21
C TYR A 103 -4.36 -17.05 -17.28
N ASP A 104 -5.33 -17.95 -17.47
CA ASP A 104 -5.11 -19.36 -17.71
C ASP A 104 -4.93 -19.58 -19.23
N ALA A 105 -3.68 -19.75 -19.64
CA ALA A 105 -3.35 -19.89 -21.06
C ALA A 105 -3.90 -21.20 -21.66
N ALA A 106 -4.02 -22.28 -20.89
CA ALA A 106 -4.57 -23.56 -21.35
C ALA A 106 -6.06 -23.45 -21.66
N LYS A 107 -6.79 -22.69 -20.84
CA LYS A 107 -8.23 -22.46 -21.01
C LYS A 107 -8.52 -21.19 -21.82
N LYS A 108 -7.51 -20.37 -22.14
CA LYS A 108 -7.64 -19.04 -22.75
C LYS A 108 -8.66 -18.16 -22.01
N SER A 109 -8.65 -18.21 -20.70
CA SER A 109 -9.60 -17.50 -19.85
C SER A 109 -8.87 -16.58 -18.87
N LEU A 110 -9.42 -15.38 -18.69
CA LEU A 110 -9.02 -14.42 -17.68
C LEU A 110 -10.01 -14.49 -16.53
N ILE A 111 -9.50 -14.59 -15.32
CA ILE A 111 -10.31 -14.46 -14.12
C ILE A 111 -9.83 -13.29 -13.28
N THR A 112 -10.76 -12.72 -12.53
CA THR A 112 -10.51 -11.69 -11.53
C THR A 112 -10.86 -12.25 -10.14
N ILE A 113 -10.06 -11.93 -9.14
CA ILE A 113 -10.36 -12.23 -7.75
C ILE A 113 -10.35 -10.90 -7.00
N ASP A 114 -11.47 -10.56 -6.42
CA ASP A 114 -11.64 -9.40 -5.57
C ASP A 114 -11.41 -9.81 -4.11
N GLY A 115 -10.32 -9.36 -3.55
CA GLY A 115 -9.95 -9.51 -2.15
C GLY A 115 -9.81 -8.16 -1.46
N ARG A 116 -10.61 -7.16 -1.88
CA ARG A 116 -10.63 -5.88 -1.19
C ARG A 116 -11.17 -6.02 0.22
N GLU A 117 -10.73 -5.16 1.12
CA GLU A 117 -11.25 -5.05 2.47
C GLU A 117 -12.72 -4.66 2.47
N THR A 118 -13.47 -5.20 3.39
CA THR A 118 -14.86 -4.82 3.63
C THR A 118 -15.01 -4.17 4.99
N ALA A 119 -15.99 -3.30 5.14
CA ALA A 119 -16.35 -2.79 6.44
C ALA A 119 -16.94 -3.93 7.30
N PRO A 120 -16.70 -3.97 8.63
CA PRO A 120 -17.42 -4.84 9.53
C PRO A 120 -18.94 -4.61 9.43
N ILE A 121 -19.74 -5.66 9.57
CA ILE A 121 -21.22 -5.58 9.47
C ILE A 121 -21.81 -4.61 10.50
N SER A 122 -21.12 -4.43 11.62
CA SER A 122 -21.54 -3.53 12.70
C SER A 122 -21.29 -2.04 12.43
N VAL A 123 -20.64 -1.69 11.32
CA VAL A 123 -20.35 -0.29 11.00
C VAL A 123 -21.64 0.45 10.63
N MET A 124 -21.91 1.54 11.35
CA MET A 124 -23.03 2.45 11.13
C MET A 124 -22.54 3.77 10.55
N GLY A 125 -23.47 4.62 10.11
CA GLY A 125 -23.13 5.89 9.45
C GLY A 125 -22.40 6.91 10.33
N ASP A 126 -22.44 6.75 11.64
CA ASP A 126 -21.78 7.56 12.65
C ASP A 126 -20.42 7.02 13.13
N TYR A 127 -19.93 5.98 12.49
CA TYR A 127 -18.75 5.22 12.94
C TYR A 127 -17.49 6.08 13.15
N PHE A 128 -17.33 7.16 12.39
CA PHE A 128 -16.24 8.12 12.52
C PHE A 128 -16.67 9.45 13.15
N ILE A 129 -17.80 9.49 13.86
CA ILE A 129 -18.18 10.63 14.67
C ILE A 129 -17.57 10.51 16.06
N LYS A 130 -17.00 11.61 16.56
CA LYS A 130 -16.46 11.70 17.92
C LYS A 130 -17.59 11.85 18.95
N ASP A 131 -17.29 11.62 20.21
CA ASP A 131 -18.23 11.85 21.32
C ASP A 131 -18.71 13.31 21.40
N SER A 132 -17.96 14.25 20.83
CA SER A 132 -18.36 15.66 20.69
C SER A 132 -19.43 15.90 19.64
N GLY A 133 -19.78 14.89 18.82
CA GLY A 133 -20.69 15.02 17.68
C GLY A 133 -20.01 15.46 16.37
N GLU A 134 -18.74 15.80 16.41
CA GLU A 134 -17.97 16.22 15.22
C GLU A 134 -17.33 15.01 14.51
N PRO A 135 -17.20 15.04 13.17
CA PRO A 135 -16.48 14.00 12.44
C PRO A 135 -15.00 14.00 12.80
N MET A 136 -14.41 12.82 12.80
CA MET A 136 -12.95 12.68 12.87
C MET A 136 -12.31 13.30 11.63
N SER A 137 -11.17 13.96 11.82
CA SER A 137 -10.33 14.32 10.67
C SER A 137 -9.76 13.05 10.02
N PHE A 138 -9.31 13.16 8.77
CA PHE A 138 -8.73 12.01 8.05
C PHE A 138 -7.57 11.37 8.83
N TYR A 139 -6.67 12.17 9.37
CA TYR A 139 -5.52 11.66 10.12
C TYR A 139 -5.90 11.04 11.47
N GLU A 140 -6.89 11.58 12.17
CA GLU A 140 -7.42 10.92 13.37
C GLU A 140 -8.01 9.55 13.02
N ALA A 141 -8.81 9.48 11.95
CA ALA A 141 -9.42 8.24 11.49
C ALA A 141 -8.40 7.20 11.04
N VAL A 142 -7.36 7.59 10.29
CA VAL A 142 -6.29 6.68 9.82
C VAL A 142 -5.52 6.05 10.98
N LEU A 143 -5.32 6.78 12.07
CA LEU A 143 -4.58 6.28 13.24
C LEU A 143 -5.47 5.52 14.23
N ASP A 144 -6.77 5.53 14.04
CA ASP A 144 -7.75 4.85 14.89
C ASP A 144 -8.00 3.41 14.40
N GLY A 145 -8.18 2.48 15.33
CA GLY A 145 -8.50 1.09 15.01
C GLY A 145 -9.80 0.92 14.20
N ARG A 146 -10.70 1.90 14.22
CA ARG A 146 -11.92 1.93 13.41
C ARG A 146 -11.64 1.97 11.90
N SER A 147 -10.47 2.42 11.47
CA SER A 147 -10.09 2.44 10.05
C SER A 147 -9.69 1.08 9.50
N ILE A 148 -9.53 0.07 10.35
CA ILE A 148 -9.11 -1.27 9.95
C ILE A 148 -10.33 -2.03 9.40
N GLY A 149 -10.30 -2.36 8.11
CA GLY A 149 -11.30 -3.21 7.47
C GLY A 149 -11.08 -4.70 7.76
N ILE A 150 -12.03 -5.53 7.33
CA ILE A 150 -11.86 -6.99 7.31
C ILE A 150 -10.85 -7.33 6.22
N PRO A 151 -9.69 -7.94 6.53
CA PRO A 151 -8.64 -8.19 5.56
C PRO A 151 -9.06 -9.17 4.47
N GLY A 152 -8.86 -8.77 3.21
CA GLY A 152 -9.17 -9.60 2.05
C GLY A 152 -7.96 -10.30 1.44
N THR A 153 -6.75 -9.77 1.63
CA THR A 153 -5.51 -10.35 1.06
C THR A 153 -5.34 -11.83 1.41
N PRO A 154 -5.45 -12.29 2.68
CA PRO A 154 -5.28 -13.71 3.00
C PRO A 154 -6.29 -14.61 2.29
N ALA A 155 -7.54 -14.17 2.19
CA ALA A 155 -8.61 -14.92 1.50
C ALA A 155 -8.31 -15.02 0.00
N LEU A 156 -7.85 -13.92 -0.63
CA LEU A 156 -7.45 -13.89 -2.03
C LEU A 156 -6.28 -14.85 -2.30
N LEU A 157 -5.23 -14.80 -1.48
CA LEU A 157 -4.07 -15.68 -1.63
C LEU A 157 -4.47 -17.16 -1.44
N GLY A 158 -5.35 -17.46 -0.48
CA GLY A 158 -5.91 -18.79 -0.28
C GLY A 158 -6.68 -19.29 -1.50
N ALA A 159 -7.59 -18.49 -2.03
CA ALA A 159 -8.38 -18.82 -3.22
C ALA A 159 -7.49 -19.00 -4.47
N LEU A 160 -6.48 -18.15 -4.65
CA LEU A 160 -5.52 -18.26 -5.74
C LEU A 160 -4.70 -19.54 -5.63
N HIS A 161 -4.24 -19.89 -4.42
CA HIS A 161 -3.49 -21.11 -4.15
C HIS A 161 -4.35 -22.36 -4.37
N GLU A 162 -5.56 -22.40 -3.81
CA GLU A 162 -6.48 -23.54 -3.95
C GLU A 162 -6.74 -23.89 -5.42
N LYS A 163 -6.89 -22.86 -6.25
CA LYS A 163 -7.29 -23.03 -7.65
C LYS A 163 -6.11 -23.26 -8.60
N TYR A 164 -4.97 -22.66 -8.34
CA TYR A 164 -3.84 -22.60 -9.28
C TYR A 164 -2.48 -22.91 -8.66
N GLY A 165 -2.40 -23.07 -7.34
CA GLY A 165 -1.17 -23.41 -6.64
C GLY A 165 -0.77 -24.87 -6.83
N THR A 166 0.51 -25.14 -6.88
CA THR A 166 1.11 -26.50 -6.95
C THR A 166 2.12 -26.74 -5.83
N ILE A 167 2.63 -25.66 -5.25
CA ILE A 167 3.59 -25.68 -4.14
C ILE A 167 2.83 -25.39 -2.83
N SER A 168 3.08 -26.17 -1.78
CA SER A 168 2.40 -25.94 -0.50
C SER A 168 2.66 -24.55 0.07
N LEU A 169 1.65 -23.92 0.66
CA LEU A 169 1.77 -22.61 1.31
C LEU A 169 2.91 -22.58 2.34
N LYS A 170 3.14 -23.70 3.06
CA LYS A 170 4.26 -23.83 3.99
C LYS A 170 5.63 -23.59 3.32
N LYS A 171 5.79 -23.96 2.06
CA LYS A 171 7.02 -23.71 1.30
C LYS A 171 7.06 -22.29 0.74
N LEU A 172 5.92 -21.76 0.30
CA LEU A 172 5.82 -20.41 -0.26
C LEU A 172 6.06 -19.31 0.78
N ILE A 173 5.78 -19.56 2.06
CA ILE A 173 6.03 -18.60 3.14
C ILE A 173 7.50 -18.55 3.59
N VAL A 174 8.31 -19.56 3.27
CA VAL A 174 9.69 -19.66 3.77
C VAL A 174 10.54 -18.43 3.47
N PRO A 175 10.53 -17.82 2.27
CA PRO A 175 11.30 -16.60 2.01
C PRO A 175 10.93 -15.46 2.96
N ALA A 176 9.64 -15.20 3.13
CA ALA A 176 9.15 -14.16 4.05
C ALA A 176 9.50 -14.49 5.52
N TYR A 177 9.32 -15.74 5.93
CA TYR A 177 9.69 -16.19 7.28
C TYR A 177 11.18 -15.96 7.56
N ASN A 178 12.06 -16.29 6.62
CA ASN A 178 13.50 -16.10 6.78
C ASN A 178 13.86 -14.61 6.91
N LEU A 179 13.27 -13.76 6.08
CA LEU A 179 13.46 -12.31 6.19
C LEU A 179 12.97 -11.76 7.54
N ALA A 180 11.83 -12.23 8.02
CA ALA A 180 11.32 -11.84 9.32
C ALA A 180 12.18 -12.35 10.49
N GLN A 181 12.74 -13.55 10.35
CA GLN A 181 13.56 -14.19 11.41
C GLN A 181 14.98 -13.64 11.50
N TYR A 182 15.60 -13.39 10.34
CA TYR A 182 17.02 -13.03 10.28
C TYR A 182 17.25 -11.56 9.92
N GLY A 183 16.20 -10.84 9.61
CA GLY A 183 16.27 -9.44 9.21
C GLY A 183 16.56 -9.26 7.72
N PHE A 184 16.41 -8.05 7.26
CA PHE A 184 16.73 -7.62 5.89
C PHE A 184 17.09 -6.12 5.89
N LEU A 185 17.80 -5.71 4.85
CA LEU A 185 18.13 -4.32 4.65
C LEU A 185 16.90 -3.56 4.08
N PRO A 186 16.38 -2.53 4.76
CA PRO A 186 15.27 -1.75 4.24
C PRO A 186 15.61 -1.12 2.89
N SER A 187 14.66 -1.11 1.97
CA SER A 187 14.83 -0.43 0.70
C SER A 187 14.93 1.10 0.87
N GLU A 188 15.49 1.79 -0.12
CA GLU A 188 15.46 3.26 -0.14
C GLU A 188 14.01 3.79 -0.12
N GLY A 189 13.08 3.08 -0.79
CA GLY A 189 11.66 3.40 -0.79
C GLY A 189 11.04 3.31 0.59
N LEU A 190 11.26 2.20 1.30
CA LEU A 190 10.80 2.04 2.68
C LEU A 190 11.42 3.09 3.61
N SER A 191 12.73 3.34 3.49
CA SER A 191 13.42 4.35 4.30
C SER A 191 12.85 5.76 4.09
N LYS A 192 12.48 6.12 2.85
CA LYS A 192 11.82 7.39 2.55
C LYS A 192 10.41 7.46 3.14
N ALA A 193 9.63 6.38 3.03
CA ALA A 193 8.30 6.28 3.60
C ALA A 193 8.34 6.44 5.13
N LEU A 194 9.24 5.76 5.81
CA LEU A 194 9.42 5.88 7.26
C LEU A 194 9.79 7.31 7.67
N LYS A 195 10.67 7.97 6.93
CA LYS A 195 11.05 9.39 7.20
C LYS A 195 9.85 10.33 7.01
N SER A 196 8.97 10.10 6.04
CA SER A 196 7.79 10.93 5.82
C SER A 196 6.72 10.77 6.90
N ASP A 197 6.68 9.64 7.57
CA ASP A 197 5.67 9.28 8.56
C ASP A 197 6.18 9.32 10.03
N ILE A 198 7.36 9.90 10.25
CA ILE A 198 8.04 9.89 11.56
C ILE A 198 7.13 10.36 12.70
N GLY A 199 6.34 11.42 12.50
CA GLY A 199 5.41 11.95 13.49
C GLY A 199 4.23 11.03 13.80
N LYS A 200 3.89 10.09 12.91
CA LYS A 200 2.82 9.11 13.11
C LYS A 200 3.37 7.83 13.77
N LEU A 201 4.58 7.44 13.41
CA LEU A 201 5.25 6.25 13.96
C LEU A 201 5.53 6.40 15.46
N ASP A 202 5.71 7.62 15.94
CA ASP A 202 6.00 7.93 17.36
C ASP A 202 4.78 7.89 18.29
N ILE A 203 3.57 7.94 17.74
CA ILE A 203 2.32 8.00 18.52
C ILE A 203 2.11 6.71 19.33
N ASN A 204 2.40 5.56 18.74
CA ASN A 204 2.21 4.27 19.37
C ASN A 204 3.55 3.70 19.85
N PRO A 205 3.70 3.39 21.16
CA PRO A 205 4.95 2.84 21.70
C PRO A 205 5.42 1.54 21.05
N THR A 206 4.49 0.68 20.63
CA THR A 206 4.83 -0.58 19.94
C THR A 206 5.38 -0.32 18.54
N THR A 207 4.75 0.60 17.80
CA THR A 207 5.23 1.04 16.48
C THR A 207 6.60 1.69 16.61
N ARG A 208 6.78 2.57 17.59
CA ARG A 208 8.08 3.18 17.87
C ARG A 208 9.14 2.13 18.15
N LYS A 209 8.87 1.18 19.04
CA LYS A 209 9.80 0.09 19.36
C LYS A 209 10.18 -0.75 18.14
N TYR A 210 9.28 -0.89 17.18
CA TYR A 210 9.52 -1.68 15.96
C TYR A 210 10.39 -0.93 14.93
N PHE A 211 10.15 0.37 14.76
CA PHE A 211 10.82 1.16 13.71
C PHE A 211 12.02 1.99 14.18
N TYR A 212 12.33 1.97 15.49
CA TYR A 212 13.47 2.70 16.03
C TYR A 212 14.38 1.78 16.84
N GLU A 213 15.66 1.89 16.60
CA GLU A 213 16.71 1.31 17.41
C GLU A 213 17.53 2.44 18.05
N ASN A 214 17.71 2.41 19.40
CA ASN A 214 18.42 3.45 20.15
C ASN A 214 17.94 4.89 19.84
N ASN A 215 16.62 5.07 19.65
CA ASN A 215 15.98 6.31 19.22
C ASN A 215 16.36 6.79 17.79
N ILE A 216 16.97 5.95 17.00
CA ILE A 216 17.28 6.20 15.60
C ILE A 216 16.30 5.41 14.74
N LEU A 217 15.65 6.10 13.78
CA LEU A 217 14.77 5.45 12.82
C LEU A 217 15.60 4.50 11.95
N ILE A 218 15.15 3.23 11.86
CA ILE A 218 15.79 2.25 10.98
C ILE A 218 15.77 2.73 9.53
N ASN A 219 16.88 2.58 8.83
CA ASN A 219 16.99 2.94 7.41
C ASN A 219 18.12 2.13 6.75
N HIS A 220 18.21 2.18 5.43
CA HIS A 220 19.18 1.40 4.67
C HIS A 220 20.67 1.80 4.87
N GLU A 221 20.93 2.92 5.53
CA GLU A 221 22.31 3.40 5.78
C GLU A 221 22.91 2.81 7.06
N TYR A 222 22.05 2.29 7.96
CA TYR A 222 22.46 1.83 9.31
C TYR A 222 22.17 0.34 9.56
N ALA A 223 21.84 -0.42 8.51
CA ALA A 223 21.55 -1.84 8.64
C ALA A 223 22.77 -2.70 8.28
#